data_735c008f276cb7923dffd821cfc2cbe0
#
_entry.id   735c008f276cb7923dffd821cfc2cbe0
#
_cell.length_a   1.000
_cell.length_b   1.000
_cell.length_c   1.000
_cell.angle_alpha   90.00
_cell.angle_beta   90.00
_cell.angle_gamma   90.00
#
_symmetry.space_group_name_H-M   'P 1'
#
loop_
_entity.id
_entity.type
_entity.pdbx_description
1 polymer ?
#
loop_
_entity_poly.entity_id
_entity_poly.type
_entity_poly.pdbx_seq_one_letter_code
_entity_poly.pdbx_strand_id
1 'polypeptide(L)'
;SNRAIPHNLKDNVGMVIVKRTNSSENWAVYFSAGGFNTNDVIYIDSTSGKTTSNALFGTQVPDSNNVYVGDHPASNANGDSYVMYVFANNNNTGEFGIDGDLDIIKCGTFSGTGKKTIDLGFEPEFVMMKIYSGTDSGSRGTHWMVMDSRRGTAPIYGDSAGKALRWNQSAAEQDDQYINIYDKGFQYAMSSNPAEI
;
A
#
# COMPACT_ATOMS: atom_id res chain seq x y z
N SER A 1 16.24 0.06 20.70
CA SER A 1 15.47 -1.05 21.34
C SER A 1 14.13 -1.21 20.65
N ASN A 2 13.63 -2.44 20.54
CA ASN A 2 12.31 -2.70 20.04
C ASN A 2 11.23 -2.02 20.89
N ARG A 3 10.21 -1.49 20.23
CA ARG A 3 9.12 -0.78 20.91
C ARG A 3 7.77 -1.24 20.31
N ALA A 4 6.83 -1.56 21.21
CA ALA A 4 5.43 -1.75 20.84
C ALA A 4 4.69 -0.40 20.92
N ILE A 5 3.93 -0.09 19.91
CA ILE A 5 3.10 1.12 19.79
C ILE A 5 1.65 0.67 19.70
N PRO A 6 0.82 0.95 20.72
CA PRO A 6 -0.57 0.53 20.70
C PRO A 6 -1.37 1.32 19.67
N HIS A 7 -2.38 0.67 19.09
CA HIS A 7 -3.36 1.28 18.21
C HIS A 7 -4.78 0.83 18.59
N ASN A 8 -5.78 1.59 18.15
CA ASN A 8 -7.19 1.29 18.43
C ASN A 8 -7.93 0.82 17.17
N LEU A 9 -7.23 0.24 16.22
CA LEU A 9 -7.91 -0.45 15.13
C LEU A 9 -8.60 -1.67 15.73
N LYS A 10 -9.85 -1.87 15.38
CA LYS A 10 -10.60 -3.04 15.83
C LYS A 10 -10.36 -4.26 14.94
N ASP A 11 -9.41 -4.18 14.05
CA ASP A 11 -9.09 -5.20 13.06
C ASP A 11 -7.58 -5.37 12.92
N ASN A 12 -7.17 -6.35 12.12
CA ASN A 12 -5.77 -6.59 11.80
C ASN A 12 -5.15 -5.39 11.07
N VAL A 13 -3.89 -5.16 11.32
CA VAL A 13 -3.12 -4.15 10.59
C VAL A 13 -2.85 -4.64 9.17
N GLY A 14 -3.26 -3.86 8.18
CA GLY A 14 -2.99 -4.13 6.77
C GLY A 14 -1.72 -3.47 6.28
N MET A 15 -1.51 -2.21 6.67
CA MET A 15 -0.36 -1.43 6.26
C MET A 15 0.06 -0.46 7.36
N VAL A 16 1.36 -0.28 7.52
CA VAL A 16 1.95 0.74 8.39
C VAL A 16 2.90 1.60 7.57
N ILE A 17 2.77 2.92 7.70
CA ILE A 17 3.70 3.89 7.12
C ILE A 17 4.37 4.64 8.27
N VAL A 18 5.70 4.69 8.26
CA VAL A 18 6.48 5.44 9.25
C VAL A 18 7.35 6.48 8.56
N LYS A 19 7.34 7.69 9.10
CA LYS A 19 8.19 8.79 8.62
C LYS A 19 8.86 9.52 9.76
N ARG A 20 10.19 9.60 9.73
CA ARG A 20 10.95 10.50 10.59
C ARG A 20 10.69 11.95 10.21
N THR A 21 10.42 12.81 11.21
CA THR A 21 9.99 14.21 11.00
C THR A 21 11.08 15.23 11.21
N ASN A 22 12.11 14.91 11.98
CA ASN A 22 13.19 15.84 12.37
C ASN A 22 14.50 15.63 11.58
N SER A 23 14.53 14.70 10.64
CA SER A 23 15.66 14.49 9.73
C SER A 23 15.21 13.80 8.43
N SER A 24 16.11 13.79 7.44
CA SER A 24 15.85 13.11 6.18
C SER A 24 15.98 11.62 6.33
N GLU A 25 14.90 10.90 6.05
CA GLU A 25 14.81 9.44 5.97
C GLU A 25 13.71 9.04 4.99
N ASN A 26 13.77 7.84 4.47
CA ASN A 26 12.73 7.31 3.60
C ASN A 26 11.39 7.11 4.35
N TRP A 27 10.30 7.14 3.62
CA TRP A 27 8.98 6.74 4.11
C TRP A 27 8.89 5.22 4.12
N ALA A 28 9.10 4.62 5.26
CA ALA A 28 9.12 3.17 5.40
C ALA A 28 7.71 2.59 5.49
N VAL A 29 7.45 1.51 4.76
CA VAL A 29 6.16 0.83 4.73
C VAL A 29 6.32 -0.64 5.07
N TYR A 30 5.56 -1.09 6.06
CA TYR A 30 5.27 -2.49 6.32
C TYR A 30 3.92 -2.85 5.70
N PHE A 31 3.84 -3.99 5.02
CA PHE A 31 2.64 -4.43 4.35
C PHE A 31 2.30 -5.88 4.70
N SER A 32 1.40 -6.06 5.66
CA SER A 32 1.06 -7.38 6.20
C SER A 32 0.41 -8.30 5.17
N ALA A 33 -0.48 -7.74 4.35
CA ALA A 33 -1.17 -8.49 3.31
C ALA A 33 -0.23 -9.04 2.23
N GLY A 34 0.96 -8.47 2.09
CA GLY A 34 2.02 -8.97 1.20
C GLY A 34 2.86 -10.10 1.79
N GLY A 35 2.48 -10.63 2.93
CA GLY A 35 3.28 -11.66 3.63
C GLY A 35 4.63 -11.14 4.09
N PHE A 36 4.73 -9.84 4.41
CA PHE A 36 5.97 -9.24 4.90
C PHE A 36 6.32 -9.83 6.27
N ASN A 37 7.56 -10.21 6.43
CA ASN A 37 8.14 -10.52 7.73
C ASN A 37 8.72 -9.26 8.38
N THR A 38 9.26 -9.39 9.58
CA THR A 38 9.78 -8.26 10.37
C THR A 38 10.94 -7.50 9.73
N ASN A 39 11.60 -8.09 8.74
CA ASN A 39 12.72 -7.48 8.03
C ASN A 39 12.32 -6.92 6.65
N ASP A 40 11.11 -7.19 6.19
CA ASP A 40 10.67 -6.73 4.88
C ASP A 40 10.18 -5.28 4.94
N VAL A 41 10.54 -4.49 3.95
CA VAL A 41 10.15 -3.09 3.81
C VAL A 41 10.04 -2.70 2.34
N ILE A 42 9.12 -1.82 2.05
CA ILE A 42 9.07 -1.00 0.83
C ILE A 42 9.06 0.47 1.23
N TYR A 43 9.44 1.36 0.30
CA TYR A 43 9.50 2.79 0.58
C TYR A 43 8.57 3.56 -0.36
N ILE A 44 7.78 4.52 0.17
CA ILE A 44 6.88 5.34 -0.64
C ILE A 44 7.65 6.22 -1.61
N ASP A 45 8.78 6.75 -1.18
CA ASP A 45 9.63 7.67 -1.94
C ASP A 45 10.65 6.96 -2.85
N SER A 46 10.46 5.66 -3.11
CA SER A 46 11.37 4.86 -3.92
C SER A 46 10.65 4.04 -4.99
N THR A 47 11.34 3.83 -6.09
CA THR A 47 10.96 2.86 -7.11
C THR A 47 11.35 1.43 -6.76
N SER A 48 12.18 1.22 -5.76
CA SER A 48 12.61 -0.12 -5.35
C SER A 48 11.43 -0.98 -4.92
N GLY A 49 11.48 -2.24 -5.27
CA GLY A 49 10.55 -3.25 -4.76
C GLY A 49 10.79 -3.56 -3.28
N LYS A 50 10.27 -4.69 -2.83
CA LYS A 50 10.49 -5.19 -1.47
C LYS A 50 11.99 -5.41 -1.23
N THR A 51 12.48 -4.85 -0.15
CA THR A 51 13.86 -4.99 0.32
C THR A 51 13.89 -5.53 1.74
N THR A 52 15.05 -5.91 2.20
CA THR A 52 15.25 -6.34 3.58
C THR A 52 15.99 -5.24 4.33
N SER A 53 15.42 -4.82 5.47
CA SER A 53 16.04 -3.87 6.40
C SER A 53 15.88 -4.39 7.82
N ASN A 54 16.99 -4.87 8.38
CA ASN A 54 16.99 -5.40 9.73
C ASN A 54 16.56 -4.32 10.73
N ALA A 55 15.81 -4.74 11.73
CA ALA A 55 15.41 -3.94 12.89
C ALA A 55 14.50 -2.72 12.57
N LEU A 56 13.97 -2.56 11.38
CA LEU A 56 13.09 -1.42 11.06
C LEU A 56 11.72 -1.59 11.74
N PHE A 57 11.07 -2.74 11.55
CA PHE A 57 9.78 -3.07 12.15
C PHE A 57 9.89 -4.02 13.35
N GLY A 58 11.02 -4.00 14.04
CA GLY A 58 11.22 -4.77 15.27
C GLY A 58 11.40 -6.26 15.03
N THR A 59 11.02 -7.05 16.03
CA THR A 59 11.16 -8.52 16.03
C THR A 59 9.82 -9.24 15.95
N GLN A 60 8.72 -8.51 15.87
CA GLN A 60 7.37 -9.04 15.82
C GLN A 60 6.58 -8.34 14.71
N VAL A 61 5.74 -9.09 14.02
CA VAL A 61 4.78 -8.53 13.07
C VAL A 61 3.68 -7.79 13.83
N PRO A 62 3.05 -6.75 13.25
CA PRO A 62 1.88 -6.11 13.86
C PRO A 62 0.77 -7.11 14.18
N ASP A 63 0.11 -6.89 15.30
CA ASP A 63 -1.03 -7.68 15.76
C ASP A 63 -2.30 -6.81 15.88
N SER A 64 -3.36 -7.31 16.51
CA SER A 64 -4.61 -6.58 16.71
C SER A 64 -4.53 -5.40 17.69
N ASN A 65 -3.44 -5.26 18.42
CA ASN A 65 -3.29 -4.23 19.46
C ASN A 65 -2.08 -3.33 19.24
N ASN A 66 -1.03 -3.82 18.59
CA ASN A 66 0.25 -3.13 18.51
C ASN A 66 0.88 -3.18 17.12
N VAL A 67 1.55 -2.10 16.77
CA VAL A 67 2.60 -2.07 15.76
C VAL A 67 3.96 -2.11 16.48
N TYR A 68 4.90 -2.83 15.90
CA TYR A 68 6.25 -2.96 16.45
C TYR A 68 7.25 -2.22 15.58
N VAL A 69 8.12 -1.45 16.20
CA VAL A 69 9.24 -0.75 15.54
C VAL A 69 10.55 -1.13 16.20
N GLY A 70 11.58 -1.25 15.41
CA GLY A 70 12.91 -1.63 15.87
C GLY A 70 13.82 -0.44 16.12
N ASP A 71 15.09 -0.70 16.28
CA ASP A 71 16.13 0.31 16.51
C ASP A 71 16.76 0.71 15.16
N HIS A 72 16.04 1.53 14.42
CA HIS A 72 16.45 1.95 13.07
C HIS A 72 16.17 3.44 12.87
N PRO A 73 17.06 4.22 12.20
CA PRO A 73 16.85 5.65 11.96
C PRO A 73 15.53 6.01 11.27
N ALA A 74 15.02 5.14 10.40
CA ALA A 74 13.75 5.38 9.71
C ALA A 74 12.49 5.07 10.54
N SER A 75 12.61 4.47 11.72
CA SER A 75 11.45 4.06 12.51
C SER A 75 11.46 4.39 13.99
N ASN A 76 12.62 4.33 14.69
CA ASN A 76 12.66 4.49 16.15
C ASN A 76 14.08 4.73 16.70
N ALA A 77 14.87 5.62 16.12
CA ALA A 77 16.14 6.01 16.71
C ALA A 77 15.94 6.91 17.96
N ASN A 78 16.85 6.80 18.90
CA ASN A 78 16.79 7.55 20.14
C ASN A 78 16.92 9.07 19.90
N GLY A 79 16.02 9.85 20.49
CA GLY A 79 15.98 11.31 20.37
C GLY A 79 15.28 11.84 19.10
N ASP A 80 14.78 10.96 18.26
CA ASP A 80 14.10 11.34 17.02
C ASP A 80 12.57 11.34 17.14
N SER A 81 11.93 12.09 16.24
CA SER A 81 10.48 12.23 16.19
C SER A 81 9.94 11.58 14.92
N TYR A 82 8.79 10.89 15.05
CA TYR A 82 8.17 10.14 13.97
C TYR A 82 6.67 10.39 13.90
N VAL A 83 6.12 10.29 12.71
CA VAL A 83 4.69 10.11 12.46
C VAL A 83 4.46 8.69 11.93
N MET A 84 3.38 8.08 12.35
CA MET A 84 2.98 6.75 11.91
C MET A 84 1.52 6.78 11.47
N TYR A 85 1.27 6.19 10.30
CA TYR A 85 -0.07 5.92 9.80
C TYR A 85 -0.30 4.43 9.84
N VAL A 86 -1.38 4.00 10.44
CA VAL A 86 -1.75 2.58 10.58
C VAL A 86 -3.10 2.37 9.93
N PHE A 87 -3.15 1.46 8.96
CA PHE A 87 -4.36 1.12 8.23
C PHE A 87 -4.82 -0.28 8.60
N ALA A 88 -6.10 -0.41 8.88
CA ALA A 88 -6.73 -1.69 9.08
C ALA A 88 -6.77 -2.50 7.77
N ASN A 89 -6.96 -3.78 7.88
CA ASN A 89 -7.30 -4.65 6.76
C ASN A 89 -8.64 -5.31 7.05
N ASN A 90 -9.70 -4.66 6.64
CA ASN A 90 -11.01 -5.29 6.69
C ASN A 90 -11.02 -6.47 5.69
N ASN A 91 -11.28 -7.63 6.20
CA ASN A 91 -11.34 -8.86 5.42
C ASN A 91 -12.71 -9.51 5.58
N ASN A 92 -13.75 -8.75 5.23
CA ASN A 92 -15.14 -9.08 5.43
C ASN A 92 -15.50 -9.25 6.92
N THR A 93 -14.87 -8.47 7.77
CA THR A 93 -15.15 -8.45 9.23
C THR A 93 -16.23 -7.45 9.60
N GLY A 94 -16.57 -6.52 8.68
CA GLY A 94 -17.71 -5.65 8.80
C GLY A 94 -17.73 -4.81 10.08
N GLU A 95 -16.68 -4.02 10.32
CA GLU A 95 -16.61 -3.20 11.54
C GLU A 95 -16.96 -1.73 11.34
N PHE A 96 -17.31 -1.33 10.12
CA PHE A 96 -17.66 0.04 9.76
C PHE A 96 -19.15 0.18 9.42
N GLY A 97 -19.61 1.41 9.34
CA GLY A 97 -21.01 1.70 9.13
C GLY A 97 -21.84 1.72 10.43
N ILE A 98 -23.11 2.10 10.29
CA ILE A 98 -24.04 2.23 11.44
C ILE A 98 -24.29 0.87 12.10
N ASP A 99 -24.39 -0.17 11.29
CA ASP A 99 -24.67 -1.54 11.74
C ASP A 99 -23.40 -2.34 12.02
N GLY A 100 -22.21 -1.77 11.74
CA GLY A 100 -20.93 -2.41 11.94
C GLY A 100 -20.66 -3.57 10.96
N ASP A 101 -21.23 -3.52 9.77
CA ASP A 101 -21.20 -4.59 8.76
C ASP A 101 -20.54 -4.17 7.43
N LEU A 102 -19.98 -2.98 7.36
CA LEU A 102 -19.35 -2.47 6.14
C LEU A 102 -17.82 -2.55 6.18
N ASP A 103 -17.26 -3.08 5.12
CA ASP A 103 -15.83 -2.94 4.83
C ASP A 103 -15.60 -1.62 4.07
N ILE A 104 -14.62 -0.83 4.49
CA ILE A 104 -14.26 0.45 3.85
C ILE A 104 -12.80 0.54 3.47
N ILE A 105 -11.98 -0.40 3.92
CA ILE A 105 -10.56 -0.48 3.61
C ILE A 105 -10.14 -1.94 3.42
N LYS A 106 -9.37 -2.20 2.40
CA LYS A 106 -8.82 -3.52 2.14
C LYS A 106 -7.39 -3.41 1.63
N CYS A 107 -6.51 -4.17 2.26
CA CYS A 107 -5.13 -4.36 1.83
C CYS A 107 -5.00 -5.78 1.25
N GLY A 108 -4.35 -5.91 0.12
CA GLY A 108 -4.19 -7.22 -0.52
C GLY A 108 -3.08 -7.21 -1.55
N THR A 109 -2.79 -8.39 -2.07
CA THR A 109 -1.84 -8.56 -3.17
C THR A 109 -2.48 -9.36 -4.28
N PHE A 110 -1.99 -9.16 -5.48
CA PHE A 110 -2.32 -9.99 -6.62
C PHE A 110 -1.11 -10.14 -7.53
N SER A 111 -1.06 -11.23 -8.26
CA SER A 111 0.05 -11.54 -9.16
C SER A 111 -0.44 -11.94 -10.53
N GLY A 112 0.45 -11.91 -11.49
CA GLY A 112 0.27 -12.42 -12.85
C GLY A 112 0.13 -11.34 -13.91
N THR A 113 -0.02 -11.81 -15.13
CA THR A 113 -0.14 -11.00 -16.33
C THR A 113 -1.58 -10.80 -16.76
N GLY A 114 -1.82 -9.77 -17.58
CA GLY A 114 -3.10 -9.53 -18.20
C GLY A 114 -4.14 -8.89 -17.28
N LYS A 115 -5.39 -8.98 -17.70
CA LYS A 115 -6.50 -8.37 -16.96
C LYS A 115 -6.84 -9.18 -15.72
N LYS A 116 -6.91 -8.52 -14.58
CA LYS A 116 -7.33 -9.08 -13.29
C LYS A 116 -8.54 -8.34 -12.75
N THR A 117 -9.48 -9.06 -12.21
CA THR A 117 -10.59 -8.51 -11.44
C THR A 117 -10.29 -8.73 -9.96
N ILE A 118 -10.23 -7.64 -9.21
CA ILE A 118 -9.95 -7.63 -7.79
C ILE A 118 -11.24 -7.30 -7.07
N ASP A 119 -11.78 -8.27 -6.36
CA ASP A 119 -12.99 -8.13 -5.56
C ASP A 119 -12.60 -7.62 -4.16
N LEU A 120 -13.12 -6.46 -3.80
CA LEU A 120 -12.93 -5.84 -2.50
C LEU A 120 -14.16 -6.01 -1.59
N GLY A 121 -15.31 -6.40 -2.17
CA GLY A 121 -16.59 -6.39 -1.51
C GLY A 121 -17.30 -5.03 -1.52
N PHE A 122 -16.64 -3.97 -1.96
CA PHE A 122 -17.16 -2.60 -2.06
C PHE A 122 -16.55 -1.84 -3.24
N GLU A 123 -17.19 -0.76 -3.67
CA GLU A 123 -16.67 0.15 -4.70
C GLU A 123 -15.60 1.07 -4.09
N PRO A 124 -14.34 0.99 -4.54
CA PRO A 124 -13.29 1.84 -3.99
C PRO A 124 -13.34 3.25 -4.61
N GLU A 125 -13.28 4.28 -3.78
CA GLU A 125 -13.04 5.66 -4.24
C GLU A 125 -11.56 5.96 -4.44
N PHE A 126 -10.68 5.21 -3.79
CA PHE A 126 -9.22 5.40 -3.80
C PHE A 126 -8.51 4.06 -3.87
N VAL A 127 -7.56 3.94 -4.78
CA VAL A 127 -6.71 2.76 -4.93
C VAL A 127 -5.24 3.20 -4.97
N MET A 128 -4.44 2.61 -4.11
CA MET A 128 -3.00 2.79 -4.10
C MET A 128 -2.32 1.45 -4.38
N MET A 129 -1.45 1.41 -5.37
CA MET A 129 -0.77 0.19 -5.79
C MET A 129 0.72 0.40 -5.93
N LYS A 130 1.49 -0.66 -5.65
CA LYS A 130 2.91 -0.73 -5.93
C LYS A 130 3.30 -2.12 -6.39
N ILE A 131 4.07 -2.18 -7.45
CA ILE A 131 4.78 -3.41 -7.83
C ILE A 131 5.93 -3.59 -6.82
N TYR A 132 5.90 -4.62 -6.02
CA TYR A 132 6.89 -4.85 -4.97
C TYR A 132 7.82 -6.04 -5.27
N SER A 133 7.46 -6.90 -6.20
CA SER A 133 8.34 -7.99 -6.65
C SER A 133 8.18 -8.24 -8.16
N GLY A 134 9.14 -8.95 -8.76
CA GLY A 134 9.18 -9.18 -10.20
C GLY A 134 9.94 -8.12 -10.99
N THR A 135 10.07 -8.33 -12.29
CA THR A 135 10.72 -7.40 -13.20
C THR A 135 9.68 -6.69 -14.08
N ASP A 136 9.36 -5.47 -13.77
CA ASP A 136 8.70 -4.60 -14.75
C ASP A 136 9.78 -3.94 -15.62
N SER A 137 9.94 -4.42 -16.83
CA SER A 137 10.85 -3.85 -17.82
C SER A 137 10.23 -2.70 -18.62
N GLY A 138 9.01 -2.28 -18.28
CA GLY A 138 8.30 -1.21 -18.98
C GLY A 138 8.59 0.19 -18.44
N SER A 139 8.22 1.21 -19.20
CA SER A 139 8.29 2.63 -18.81
C SER A 139 7.42 3.02 -17.62
N ARG A 140 6.66 2.09 -17.07
CA ARG A 140 5.72 2.27 -15.96
C ARG A 140 6.39 2.15 -14.60
N GLY A 141 7.54 1.45 -14.54
CA GLY A 141 8.37 1.34 -13.34
C GLY A 141 7.67 0.73 -12.13
N THR A 142 8.41 0.63 -11.06
CA THR A 142 7.91 0.18 -9.74
C THR A 142 7.43 1.36 -8.90
N HIS A 143 6.75 2.32 -9.53
CA HIS A 143 6.21 3.49 -8.84
C HIS A 143 5.02 3.14 -7.93
N TRP A 144 4.80 3.97 -6.93
CA TRP A 144 3.56 4.02 -6.21
C TRP A 144 2.52 4.74 -7.06
N MET A 145 1.54 4.02 -7.52
CA MET A 145 0.43 4.54 -8.33
C MET A 145 -0.77 4.81 -7.44
N VAL A 146 -1.32 6.01 -7.57
CA VAL A 146 -2.52 6.43 -6.87
C VAL A 146 -3.57 6.83 -7.88
N MET A 147 -4.73 6.23 -7.75
CA MET A 147 -5.89 6.45 -8.61
C MET A 147 -7.12 6.65 -7.73
N ASP A 148 -8.02 7.49 -8.16
CA ASP A 148 -9.27 7.74 -7.45
C ASP A 148 -10.41 8.06 -8.41
N SER A 149 -11.64 7.91 -7.93
CA SER A 149 -12.86 8.13 -8.72
C SER A 149 -13.01 9.59 -9.19
N ARG A 150 -12.36 10.56 -8.55
CA ARG A 150 -12.46 11.99 -8.87
C ARG A 150 -11.55 12.43 -10.01
N ARG A 151 -10.39 11.77 -10.17
CA ARG A 151 -9.48 12.01 -11.30
C ARG A 151 -9.96 11.34 -12.57
N GLY A 152 -10.90 10.46 -12.45
CA GLY A 152 -11.41 9.61 -13.51
C GLY A 152 -10.70 8.27 -13.58
N THR A 153 -11.49 7.24 -13.68
CA THR A 153 -11.07 5.89 -14.03
C THR A 153 -11.60 5.59 -15.44
N ALA A 154 -10.83 4.92 -16.25
CA ALA A 154 -11.30 4.57 -17.58
C ALA A 154 -12.46 3.57 -17.47
N PRO A 155 -13.63 3.83 -18.05
CA PRO A 155 -14.74 2.89 -18.00
C PRO A 155 -14.46 1.61 -18.81
N ILE A 156 -13.47 1.66 -19.71
CA ILE A 156 -13.09 0.53 -20.57
C ILE A 156 -11.56 0.48 -20.67
N TYR A 157 -11.01 -0.70 -20.58
CA TYR A 157 -9.59 -0.95 -20.83
C TYR A 157 -9.14 -0.41 -22.19
N GLY A 158 -8.13 0.44 -22.21
CA GLY A 158 -7.62 1.04 -23.45
C GLY A 158 -8.14 2.45 -23.73
N ASP A 159 -9.04 2.97 -22.92
CA ASP A 159 -9.53 4.36 -23.03
C ASP A 159 -8.59 5.31 -22.27
N SER A 160 -8.23 6.47 -22.87
CA SER A 160 -7.24 7.41 -22.33
C SER A 160 -7.77 8.35 -21.25
N ALA A 161 -8.87 8.03 -20.59
CA ALA A 161 -9.55 8.92 -19.65
C ALA A 161 -9.08 8.80 -18.19
N GLY A 162 -8.35 7.75 -17.83
CA GLY A 162 -7.90 7.54 -16.44
C GLY A 162 -6.62 8.29 -16.11
N LYS A 163 -6.57 8.90 -14.93
CA LYS A 163 -5.42 9.62 -14.40
C LYS A 163 -4.80 8.88 -13.22
N ALA A 164 -3.48 8.84 -13.17
CA ALA A 164 -2.73 8.30 -12.05
C ALA A 164 -1.66 9.28 -11.57
N LEU A 165 -1.49 9.38 -10.26
CA LEU A 165 -0.34 10.03 -9.66
C LEU A 165 0.72 8.99 -9.29
N ARG A 166 1.96 9.38 -9.39
CA ARG A 166 3.10 8.61 -8.89
C ARG A 166 3.67 9.28 -7.65
N TRP A 167 3.35 8.79 -6.48
CA TRP A 167 3.71 9.43 -5.21
C TRP A 167 5.21 9.59 -4.98
N ASN A 168 6.02 8.78 -5.59
CA ASN A 168 7.48 8.85 -5.51
C ASN A 168 8.11 9.70 -6.60
N GLN A 169 7.36 10.56 -7.27
CA GLN A 169 7.84 11.47 -8.31
C GLN A 169 7.19 12.86 -8.17
N SER A 170 7.90 13.87 -8.63
CA SER A 170 7.38 15.23 -8.77
C SER A 170 6.67 15.48 -10.11
N ALA A 171 6.45 14.46 -10.90
CA ALA A 171 5.76 14.54 -12.18
C ALA A 171 4.28 14.88 -11.97
N ALA A 172 3.69 15.59 -12.94
CA ALA A 172 2.25 15.78 -13.02
C ALA A 172 1.52 14.44 -13.19
N GLU A 173 0.20 14.47 -13.06
CA GLU A 173 -0.65 13.32 -13.38
C GLU A 173 -0.32 12.75 -14.75
N GLN A 174 -0.29 11.44 -14.82
CA GLN A 174 -0.05 10.69 -16.05
C GLN A 174 -1.37 10.14 -16.59
N ASP A 175 -1.51 10.11 -17.91
CA ASP A 175 -2.57 9.39 -18.60
C ASP A 175 -2.27 7.89 -18.61
N ASP A 176 -2.17 7.34 -17.41
CA ASP A 176 -1.82 5.94 -17.18
C ASP A 176 -3.06 5.19 -16.70
N GLN A 177 -3.56 4.30 -17.53
CA GLN A 177 -4.78 3.56 -17.26
C GLN A 177 -4.44 2.18 -16.74
N TYR A 178 -4.47 2.05 -15.43
CA TYR A 178 -4.21 0.75 -14.82
C TYR A 178 -5.45 0.10 -14.26
N ILE A 179 -6.45 0.89 -13.88
CA ILE A 179 -7.65 0.35 -13.24
C ILE A 179 -8.94 0.89 -13.84
N ASN A 180 -9.96 0.05 -13.77
CA ASN A 180 -11.36 0.41 -13.94
C ASN A 180 -12.09 0.04 -12.63
N ILE A 181 -12.71 1.03 -11.99
CA ILE A 181 -13.49 0.83 -10.76
C ILE A 181 -14.89 0.32 -11.10
N TYR A 182 -15.43 -0.55 -10.26
CA TYR A 182 -16.81 -1.05 -10.34
C TYR A 182 -17.34 -1.29 -8.91
N ASP A 183 -18.60 -1.63 -8.79
CA ASP A 183 -19.39 -1.72 -7.56
C ASP A 183 -18.83 -2.62 -6.45
N LYS A 184 -17.93 -3.57 -6.80
CA LYS A 184 -17.32 -4.51 -5.85
C LYS A 184 -15.81 -4.49 -5.81
N GLY A 185 -15.18 -3.55 -6.52
CA GLY A 185 -13.73 -3.50 -6.59
C GLY A 185 -13.19 -2.81 -7.82
N PHE A 186 -12.13 -3.36 -8.40
CA PHE A 186 -11.54 -2.82 -9.61
C PHE A 186 -10.99 -3.90 -10.54
N GLN A 187 -10.91 -3.56 -11.79
CA GLN A 187 -10.17 -4.35 -12.78
C GLN A 187 -8.83 -3.69 -13.03
N TYR A 188 -7.80 -4.49 -12.95
CA TYR A 188 -6.45 -4.08 -13.28
C TYR A 188 -6.00 -4.73 -14.58
N ALA A 189 -5.29 -3.98 -15.41
CA ALA A 189 -4.73 -4.54 -16.63
C ALA A 189 -3.35 -3.96 -16.91
N MET A 190 -2.37 -4.84 -17.00
CA MET A 190 -1.06 -4.54 -17.58
C MET A 190 -0.84 -5.33 -18.87
N SER A 191 -0.16 -4.72 -19.82
CA SER A 191 0.33 -5.43 -20.98
C SER A 191 1.58 -6.23 -20.61
N SER A 192 1.51 -7.55 -20.72
CA SER A 192 2.58 -8.48 -21.07
C SER A 192 3.75 -8.80 -20.14
N ASN A 193 3.82 -8.40 -18.85
CA ASN A 193 4.89 -8.93 -17.99
C ASN A 193 4.38 -9.35 -16.61
N PRO A 194 4.84 -10.50 -16.07
CA PRO A 194 4.46 -10.93 -14.73
C PRO A 194 5.14 -10.04 -13.68
N ALA A 195 4.33 -9.33 -12.93
CA ALA A 195 4.77 -8.63 -11.73
C ALA A 195 3.84 -8.98 -10.57
N GLU A 196 4.36 -9.06 -9.37
CA GLU A 196 3.55 -9.12 -8.14
C GLU A 196 3.26 -7.69 -7.65
N ILE A 197 2.00 -7.39 -7.43
CA ILE A 197 1.51 -6.09 -6.99
C ILE A 197 0.89 -6.23 -5.61
#